data_780ff9e0dc1b53a57e4d1710d7080175
#
_entry.id   780ff9e0dc1b53a57e4d1710d7080175
#
_cell.length_a   1.000
_cell.length_b   1.000
_cell.length_c   1.000
_cell.angle_alpha   90.00
_cell.angle_beta   90.00
_cell.angle_gamma   90.00
#
_symmetry.space_group_name_H-M   'P 1'
#
loop_
_entity.id
_entity.type
_entity.pdbx_description
1 polymer ?
#
loop_
_entity_poly.entity_id
_entity_poly.type
_entity_poly.pdbx_seq_one_letter_code
_entity_poly.pdbx_strand_id
1 'polypeptide(L)'
;ERVGLGRAARRRVREYSKGMRQRLGLAQALLGKPRFLFLDEPTTGLDPEAIRGFYAILRQLRSEGVTMVITSHILAEIQERVDRLAIMTAGKIQACGTVQALREQMALPLRIDIRVDAEHLDAMRTALGQLPVSAIEAHAGHIALQCRREAKMAVIEALAQDGRVRDLTV
;
A
#
# COMPACT_ATOMS: atom_id res chain seq x y z
N GLU A 1 4.66 -30.43 -2.79
CA GLU A 1 3.25 -30.07 -3.15
C GLU A 1 2.84 -28.74 -2.57
N ARG A 2 3.08 -28.45 -1.27
CA ARG A 2 2.62 -27.22 -0.54
C ARG A 2 3.01 -25.89 -1.21
N VAL A 3 4.12 -25.85 -1.92
CA VAL A 3 4.62 -24.63 -2.58
C VAL A 3 4.38 -24.62 -4.09
N GLY A 4 3.56 -25.52 -4.62
CA GLY A 4 3.19 -25.58 -6.03
C GLY A 4 4.31 -26.00 -6.97
N LEU A 5 5.35 -26.71 -6.51
CA LEU A 5 6.46 -27.20 -7.33
C LEU A 5 6.35 -28.67 -7.74
N GLY A 6 5.24 -29.36 -7.47
CA GLY A 6 5.09 -30.78 -7.73
C GLY A 6 5.44 -31.21 -9.15
N ARG A 7 4.94 -30.47 -10.18
CA ARG A 7 5.24 -30.75 -11.59
C ARG A 7 6.69 -30.51 -11.97
N ALA A 8 7.41 -29.69 -11.22
CA ALA A 8 8.80 -29.33 -11.47
C ALA A 8 9.80 -30.09 -10.57
N ALA A 9 9.32 -30.94 -9.65
CA ALA A 9 10.14 -31.60 -8.64
C ALA A 9 11.29 -32.45 -9.20
N ARG A 10 11.15 -32.94 -10.45
CA ARG A 10 12.18 -33.74 -11.14
C ARG A 10 13.15 -32.93 -11.98
N ARG A 11 12.92 -31.61 -12.14
CA ARG A 11 13.82 -30.72 -12.89
C ARG A 11 15.03 -30.36 -12.04
N ARG A 12 16.14 -30.06 -12.68
CA ARG A 12 17.33 -29.56 -12.00
C ARG A 12 17.06 -28.12 -11.50
N VAL A 13 17.54 -27.77 -10.29
CA VAL A 13 17.33 -26.45 -9.69
C VAL A 13 17.86 -25.30 -10.58
N ARG A 14 18.91 -25.56 -11.38
CA ARG A 14 19.43 -24.57 -12.35
C ARG A 14 18.41 -24.17 -13.44
N GLU A 15 17.43 -25.01 -13.70
CA GLU A 15 16.36 -24.80 -14.68
C GLU A 15 15.14 -24.09 -14.08
N TYR A 16 15.18 -23.81 -12.78
CA TYR A 16 14.09 -23.13 -12.09
C TYR A 16 14.10 -21.63 -12.40
N SER A 17 12.91 -21.07 -12.65
CA SER A 17 12.71 -19.63 -12.67
C SER A 17 13.04 -19.02 -11.31
N LYS A 18 13.20 -17.70 -11.23
CA LYS A 18 13.41 -17.00 -9.96
C LYS A 18 12.29 -17.30 -8.96
N GLY A 19 11.02 -17.22 -9.37
CA GLY A 19 9.86 -17.55 -8.53
C GLY A 19 9.84 -19.02 -8.09
N MET A 20 10.27 -19.95 -8.93
CA MET A 20 10.40 -21.35 -8.54
C MET A 20 11.50 -21.56 -7.49
N ARG A 21 12.62 -20.87 -7.61
CA ARG A 21 13.70 -20.92 -6.60
C ARG A 21 13.23 -20.32 -5.27
N GLN A 22 12.47 -19.22 -5.30
CA GLN A 22 11.87 -18.60 -4.10
C GLN A 22 10.92 -19.57 -3.39
N ARG A 23 10.04 -20.24 -4.15
CA ARG A 23 9.14 -21.27 -3.60
C ARG A 23 9.89 -22.48 -3.06
N LEU A 24 11.03 -22.85 -3.67
CA LEU A 24 11.89 -23.91 -3.14
C LEU A 24 12.51 -23.53 -1.80
N GLY A 25 13.02 -22.29 -1.65
CA GLY A 25 13.52 -21.78 -0.38
C GLY A 25 12.45 -21.79 0.70
N LEU A 26 11.22 -21.38 0.36
CA LEU A 26 10.08 -21.48 1.29
C LEU A 26 9.78 -22.94 1.66
N ALA A 27 9.81 -23.88 0.69
CA ALA A 27 9.63 -25.30 0.97
C ALA A 27 10.68 -25.85 1.95
N GLN A 28 11.94 -25.43 1.79
CA GLN A 28 13.03 -25.79 2.69
C GLN A 28 12.79 -25.24 4.10
N ALA A 29 12.38 -23.98 4.23
CA ALA A 29 12.06 -23.38 5.53
C ALA A 29 10.90 -24.08 6.24
N LEU A 30 9.99 -24.71 5.50
CA LEU A 30 8.83 -25.42 6.04
C LEU A 30 9.11 -26.87 6.49
N LEU A 31 10.28 -27.44 6.20
CA LEU A 31 10.61 -28.84 6.56
C LEU A 31 10.50 -29.12 8.07
N GLY A 32 10.90 -28.15 8.91
CA GLY A 32 10.84 -28.25 10.36
C GLY A 32 9.47 -27.94 10.97
N LYS A 33 8.41 -27.76 10.17
CA LYS A 33 7.09 -27.33 10.63
C LYS A 33 7.17 -26.09 11.56
N PRO A 34 7.82 -25.01 11.14
CA PRO A 34 8.06 -23.85 11.99
C PRO A 34 6.73 -23.18 12.35
N ARG A 35 6.67 -22.65 13.56
CA ARG A 35 5.58 -21.76 13.99
C ARG A 35 5.85 -20.30 13.63
N PHE A 36 7.09 -19.99 13.23
CA PHE A 36 7.56 -18.65 12.92
C PHE A 36 8.47 -18.67 11.68
N LEU A 37 8.25 -17.74 10.75
CA LEU A 37 9.05 -17.58 9.53
C LEU A 37 9.50 -16.13 9.39
N PHE A 38 10.77 -15.95 9.02
CA PHE A 38 11.31 -14.67 8.56
C PHE A 38 11.56 -14.74 7.07
N LEU A 39 10.99 -13.81 6.32
CA LEU A 39 11.05 -13.73 4.86
C LEU A 39 11.62 -12.37 4.48
N ASP A 40 12.88 -12.37 4.05
CA ASP A 40 13.57 -11.15 3.66
C ASP A 40 13.39 -10.91 2.17
N GLU A 41 12.69 -9.80 1.81
CA GLU A 41 12.41 -9.37 0.44
C GLU A 41 11.95 -10.53 -0.50
N PRO A 42 10.97 -11.37 -0.07
CA PRO A 42 10.71 -12.66 -0.74
C PRO A 42 10.12 -12.53 -2.14
N THR A 43 9.68 -11.35 -2.54
CA THR A 43 9.03 -11.08 -3.84
C THR A 43 9.89 -10.25 -4.79
N THR A 44 11.07 -9.81 -4.34
CA THR A 44 11.96 -8.98 -5.14
C THR A 44 12.34 -9.61 -6.47
N GLY A 45 11.98 -8.90 -7.57
CA GLY A 45 12.26 -9.31 -8.94
C GLY A 45 11.44 -10.51 -9.42
N LEU A 46 10.29 -10.76 -8.82
CA LEU A 46 9.27 -11.64 -9.35
C LEU A 46 8.29 -10.85 -10.23
N ASP A 47 7.73 -11.53 -11.21
CA ASP A 47 6.62 -10.99 -11.99
C ASP A 47 5.31 -10.97 -11.18
N PRO A 48 4.29 -10.18 -11.58
CA PRO A 48 3.06 -10.04 -10.83
C PRO A 48 2.29 -11.35 -10.59
N GLU A 49 2.40 -12.32 -11.51
CA GLU A 49 1.76 -13.62 -11.35
C GLU A 49 2.46 -14.47 -10.29
N ALA A 50 3.80 -14.49 -10.33
CA ALA A 50 4.61 -15.18 -9.32
C ALA A 50 4.39 -14.58 -7.92
N ILE A 51 4.29 -13.24 -7.79
CA ILE A 51 3.96 -12.54 -6.55
C ILE A 51 2.60 -12.99 -6.01
N ARG A 52 1.55 -12.95 -6.84
CA ARG A 52 0.20 -13.43 -6.43
C ARG A 52 0.23 -14.87 -5.94
N GLY A 53 0.91 -15.75 -6.68
CA GLY A 53 1.05 -17.15 -6.32
C GLY A 53 1.83 -17.36 -5.03
N PHE A 54 2.88 -16.56 -4.77
CA PHE A 54 3.66 -16.62 -3.54
C PHE A 54 2.81 -16.22 -2.33
N TYR A 55 2.11 -15.09 -2.39
CA TYR A 55 1.23 -14.64 -1.31
C TYR A 55 0.03 -15.57 -1.08
N ALA A 56 -0.44 -16.30 -2.10
CA ALA A 56 -1.45 -17.33 -1.89
C ALA A 56 -0.95 -18.46 -0.97
N ILE A 57 0.32 -18.86 -1.13
CA ILE A 57 0.96 -19.83 -0.24
C ILE A 57 1.09 -19.27 1.19
N LEU A 58 1.50 -18.01 1.33
CA LEU A 58 1.63 -17.37 2.65
C LEU A 58 0.28 -17.28 3.37
N ARG A 59 -0.81 -16.96 2.65
CA ARG A 59 -2.16 -16.96 3.23
C ARG A 59 -2.58 -18.35 3.75
N GLN A 60 -2.25 -19.39 3.01
CA GLN A 60 -2.50 -20.77 3.48
C GLN A 60 -1.71 -21.08 4.75
N LEU A 61 -0.41 -20.75 4.79
CA LEU A 61 0.44 -20.94 5.98
C LEU A 61 -0.11 -20.18 7.20
N ARG A 62 -0.60 -18.95 6.98
CA ARG A 62 -1.25 -18.16 8.02
C ARG A 62 -2.49 -18.87 8.57
N SER A 63 -3.35 -19.42 7.72
CA SER A 63 -4.54 -20.17 8.15
C SER A 63 -4.18 -21.46 8.92
N GLU A 64 -2.97 -21.98 8.72
CA GLU A 64 -2.41 -23.10 9.48
C GLU A 64 -1.75 -22.65 10.81
N GLY A 65 -1.81 -21.36 11.14
CA GLY A 65 -1.29 -20.81 12.41
C GLY A 65 0.20 -20.43 12.37
N VAL A 66 0.83 -20.34 11.20
CA VAL A 66 2.22 -19.89 11.08
C VAL A 66 2.27 -18.37 11.17
N THR A 67 3.06 -17.85 12.10
CA THR A 67 3.37 -16.42 12.19
C THR A 67 4.51 -16.07 11.24
N MET A 68 4.37 -14.97 10.48
CA MET A 68 5.38 -14.58 9.49
C MET A 68 5.77 -13.12 9.65
N VAL A 69 7.07 -12.85 9.58
CA VAL A 69 7.62 -11.51 9.42
C VAL A 69 8.18 -11.40 8.01
N ILE A 70 7.75 -10.38 7.27
CA ILE A 70 8.13 -10.17 5.88
C ILE A 70 8.74 -8.78 5.78
N THR A 71 9.94 -8.66 5.20
CA THR A 71 10.49 -7.37 4.83
C THR A 71 10.11 -7.04 3.39
N SER A 72 9.87 -5.77 3.11
CA SER A 72 9.70 -5.23 1.76
C SER A 72 9.96 -3.73 1.77
N HIS A 73 10.51 -3.22 0.69
CA HIS A 73 10.62 -1.77 0.45
C HIS A 73 9.45 -1.21 -0.38
N ILE A 74 8.49 -2.05 -0.78
CA ILE A 74 7.32 -1.67 -1.58
C ILE A 74 6.06 -1.72 -0.70
N LEU A 75 5.69 -0.58 -0.11
CA LEU A 75 4.54 -0.49 0.79
C LEU A 75 3.23 -0.92 0.09
N ALA A 76 3.02 -0.51 -1.16
CA ALA A 76 1.83 -0.86 -1.93
C ALA A 76 1.63 -2.37 -2.10
N GLU A 77 2.72 -3.15 -2.09
CA GLU A 77 2.65 -4.61 -2.22
C GLU A 77 2.15 -5.28 -0.94
N ILE A 78 2.57 -4.78 0.23
CA ILE A 78 2.36 -5.48 1.51
C ILE A 78 1.15 -4.97 2.30
N GLN A 79 0.75 -3.70 2.12
CA GLN A 79 -0.26 -3.04 2.96
C GLN A 79 -1.62 -3.76 3.02
N GLU A 80 -2.01 -4.48 1.95
CA GLU A 80 -3.27 -5.24 1.89
C GLU A 80 -3.10 -6.73 2.26
N ARG A 81 -1.87 -7.14 2.55
CA ARG A 81 -1.52 -8.57 2.71
C ARG A 81 -1.02 -8.93 4.09
N VAL A 82 -0.80 -7.93 4.95
CA VAL A 82 -0.31 -8.11 6.31
C VAL A 82 -1.29 -7.54 7.33
N ASP A 83 -1.26 -8.09 8.54
CA ASP A 83 -2.10 -7.61 9.64
C ASP A 83 -1.55 -6.36 10.29
N ARG A 84 -0.23 -6.28 10.38
CA ARG A 84 0.49 -5.17 11.01
C ARG A 84 1.75 -4.84 10.23
N LEU A 85 2.14 -3.58 10.29
CA LEU A 85 3.38 -3.06 9.72
C LEU A 85 4.26 -2.50 10.84
N ALA A 86 5.57 -2.65 10.66
CA ALA A 86 6.58 -1.90 11.39
C ALA A 86 7.38 -1.07 10.37
N ILE A 87 7.40 0.25 10.54
CA ILE A 87 8.22 1.15 9.72
C ILE A 87 9.56 1.30 10.41
N MET A 88 10.63 0.96 9.69
CA MET A 88 12.00 0.99 10.20
C MET A 88 12.84 1.97 9.39
N THR A 89 13.61 2.80 10.08
CA THR A 89 14.58 3.73 9.48
C THR A 89 15.82 3.78 10.33
N ALA A 90 16.99 3.70 9.70
CA ALA A 90 18.29 3.72 10.40
C ALA A 90 18.38 2.71 11.57
N GLY A 91 17.86 1.50 11.39
CA GLY A 91 17.89 0.43 12.39
C GLY A 91 16.91 0.61 13.57
N LYS A 92 16.04 1.64 13.55
CA LYS A 92 15.06 1.91 14.61
C LYS A 92 13.64 1.78 14.09
N ILE A 93 12.76 1.17 14.87
CA ILE A 93 11.32 1.14 14.60
C ILE A 93 10.75 2.54 14.89
N GLN A 94 10.23 3.19 13.86
CA GLN A 94 9.61 4.52 13.96
C GLN A 94 8.12 4.43 14.30
N ALA A 95 7.44 3.43 13.76
CA ALA A 95 6.03 3.19 14.04
C ALA A 95 5.70 1.71 13.85
N CYS A 96 4.72 1.20 14.60
CA CYS A 96 4.26 -0.17 14.48
C CYS A 96 2.77 -0.25 14.79
N GLY A 97 1.99 -0.85 13.88
CA GLY A 97 0.54 -0.95 14.04
C GLY A 97 -0.15 -1.58 12.84
N THR A 98 -1.48 -1.55 12.83
CA THR A 98 -2.24 -1.86 11.62
C THR A 98 -2.02 -0.76 10.57
N VAL A 99 -2.22 -1.06 9.29
CA VAL A 99 -2.13 -0.05 8.22
C VAL A 99 -3.01 1.15 8.51
N GLN A 100 -4.23 0.90 9.01
CA GLN A 100 -5.17 1.96 9.36
C GLN A 100 -4.64 2.82 10.53
N ALA A 101 -4.21 2.21 11.62
CA ALA A 101 -3.66 2.93 12.77
C ALA A 101 -2.44 3.78 12.40
N LEU A 102 -1.56 3.24 11.53
CA LEU A 102 -0.40 3.99 11.04
C LEU A 102 -0.79 5.18 10.16
N ARG A 103 -1.79 5.02 9.29
CA ARG A 103 -2.32 6.13 8.49
C ARG A 103 -2.93 7.24 9.36
N GLU A 104 -3.60 6.86 10.44
CA GLU A 104 -4.16 7.80 11.41
C GLU A 104 -3.05 8.52 12.21
N GLN A 105 -2.05 7.77 12.69
CA GLN A 105 -0.91 8.34 13.43
C GLN A 105 -0.05 9.28 12.58
N MET A 106 0.16 8.96 11.32
CA MET A 106 0.98 9.80 10.43
C MET A 106 0.29 11.10 10.06
N ALA A 107 -0.99 11.29 10.42
CA ALA A 107 -1.80 12.49 10.15
C ALA A 107 -1.56 13.04 8.73
N LEU A 108 -1.33 12.14 7.76
CA LEU A 108 -1.09 12.54 6.38
C LEU A 108 -2.32 13.28 5.88
N PRO A 109 -2.16 14.53 5.45
CA PRO A 109 -3.27 15.28 4.89
C PRO A 109 -3.82 14.54 3.68
N LEU A 110 -5.13 14.54 3.54
CA LEU A 110 -5.80 14.04 2.35
C LEU A 110 -5.57 15.04 1.22
N ARG A 111 -5.17 14.54 0.07
CA ARG A 111 -5.13 15.32 -1.16
C ARG A 111 -6.49 15.24 -1.84
N ILE A 112 -7.02 16.38 -2.21
CA ILE A 112 -8.24 16.52 -3.01
C ILE A 112 -7.86 17.30 -4.25
N ASP A 113 -8.11 16.74 -5.41
CA ASP A 113 -7.87 17.37 -6.70
C ASP A 113 -9.24 17.78 -7.28
N ILE A 114 -9.40 19.06 -7.63
CA ILE A 114 -10.61 19.58 -8.26
C ILE A 114 -10.29 20.21 -9.61
N ARG A 115 -11.25 20.13 -10.51
CA ARG A 115 -11.22 20.80 -11.80
C ARG A 115 -12.21 21.95 -11.82
N VAL A 116 -11.75 23.12 -12.23
CA VAL A 116 -12.54 24.34 -12.38
C VAL A 116 -12.22 25.02 -13.71
N ASP A 117 -13.16 25.81 -14.25
CA ASP A 117 -12.88 26.60 -15.45
C ASP A 117 -11.86 27.69 -15.13
N ALA A 118 -10.99 28.02 -16.11
CA ALA A 118 -9.87 28.94 -15.91
C ALA A 118 -10.30 30.31 -15.38
N GLU A 119 -11.48 30.78 -15.78
CA GLU A 119 -12.06 32.07 -15.38
C GLU A 119 -12.47 32.10 -13.88
N HIS A 120 -12.62 30.92 -13.24
CA HIS A 120 -13.05 30.81 -11.85
C HIS A 120 -11.90 30.49 -10.88
N LEU A 121 -10.67 30.33 -11.37
CA LEU A 121 -9.52 29.90 -10.55
C LEU A 121 -9.27 30.82 -9.34
N ASP A 122 -9.21 32.14 -9.54
CA ASP A 122 -8.90 33.07 -8.46
C ASP A 122 -10.05 33.16 -7.43
N ALA A 123 -11.29 33.16 -7.92
CA ALA A 123 -12.47 33.15 -7.06
C ALA A 123 -12.56 31.86 -6.23
N MET A 124 -12.23 30.73 -6.85
CA MET A 124 -12.18 29.43 -6.16
C MET A 124 -11.06 29.40 -5.12
N ARG A 125 -9.87 29.87 -5.47
CA ARG A 125 -8.73 29.94 -4.54
C ARG A 125 -9.07 30.78 -3.31
N THR A 126 -9.79 31.89 -3.48
CA THR A 126 -10.24 32.73 -2.38
C THR A 126 -11.25 32.01 -1.50
N ALA A 127 -12.23 31.32 -2.10
CA ALA A 127 -13.22 30.53 -1.37
C ALA A 127 -12.58 29.36 -0.57
N LEU A 128 -11.63 28.67 -1.18
CA LEU A 128 -10.86 27.60 -0.53
C LEU A 128 -10.05 28.09 0.67
N GLY A 129 -9.57 29.33 0.65
CA GLY A 129 -8.86 29.92 1.79
C GLY A 129 -9.70 30.07 3.06
N GLN A 130 -11.02 29.93 2.97
CA GLN A 130 -11.95 29.94 4.12
C GLN A 130 -12.23 28.54 4.66
N LEU A 131 -11.82 27.48 3.95
CA LEU A 131 -11.99 26.10 4.35
C LEU A 131 -10.81 25.61 5.19
N PRO A 132 -10.95 24.55 5.99
CA PRO A 132 -9.88 23.98 6.80
C PRO A 132 -8.91 23.16 5.93
N VAL A 133 -8.24 23.83 4.98
CA VAL A 133 -7.24 23.27 4.08
C VAL A 133 -5.85 23.79 4.44
N SER A 134 -4.82 22.96 4.25
CA SER A 134 -3.45 23.26 4.67
C SER A 134 -2.53 23.68 3.51
N ALA A 135 -2.86 23.30 2.28
CA ALA A 135 -2.12 23.69 1.09
C ALA A 135 -3.07 23.77 -0.11
N ILE A 136 -2.82 24.74 -0.99
CA ILE A 136 -3.59 24.94 -2.22
C ILE A 136 -2.59 25.20 -3.35
N GLU A 137 -2.55 24.31 -4.34
CA GLU A 137 -1.76 24.42 -5.56
C GLU A 137 -2.71 24.54 -6.74
N ALA A 138 -2.58 25.59 -7.55
CA ALA A 138 -3.47 25.83 -8.70
C ALA A 138 -2.66 25.94 -9.99
N HIS A 139 -3.00 25.13 -10.99
CA HIS A 139 -2.42 25.14 -12.33
C HIS A 139 -3.47 24.81 -13.40
N ALA A 140 -3.60 25.70 -14.39
CA ALA A 140 -4.32 25.44 -15.65
C ALA A 140 -5.71 24.77 -15.49
N GLY A 141 -6.55 25.29 -14.58
CA GLY A 141 -7.89 24.74 -14.35
C GLY A 141 -7.95 23.54 -13.38
N HIS A 142 -6.82 23.15 -12.79
CA HIS A 142 -6.73 22.16 -11.73
C HIS A 142 -6.29 22.81 -10.44
N ILE A 143 -6.95 22.48 -9.35
CA ILE A 143 -6.54 22.87 -8.00
C ILE A 143 -6.34 21.61 -7.18
N ALA A 144 -5.13 21.43 -6.65
CA ALA A 144 -4.83 20.41 -5.65
C ALA A 144 -4.84 21.08 -4.28
N LEU A 145 -5.60 20.51 -3.37
CA LEU A 145 -5.65 20.98 -1.98
C LEU A 145 -5.41 19.84 -1.01
N GLN A 146 -4.97 20.19 0.18
CA GLN A 146 -4.75 19.24 1.26
C GLN A 146 -5.60 19.62 2.47
N CYS A 147 -6.25 18.66 3.08
CA CYS A 147 -6.99 18.85 4.31
C CYS A 147 -6.73 17.74 5.32
N ARG A 148 -6.96 18.01 6.58
CA ARG A 148 -6.96 16.98 7.62
C ARG A 148 -8.13 16.02 7.41
N ARG A 149 -7.97 14.77 7.84
CA ARG A 149 -8.97 13.71 7.66
C ARG A 149 -10.31 14.07 8.32
N GLU A 150 -10.27 14.74 9.47
CA GLU A 150 -11.47 15.19 10.20
C GLU A 150 -12.25 16.26 9.43
N ALA A 151 -11.55 17.05 8.63
CA ALA A 151 -12.16 18.11 7.82
C ALA A 151 -12.67 17.61 6.46
N LYS A 152 -12.39 16.35 6.09
CA LYS A 152 -12.71 15.78 4.76
C LYS A 152 -14.15 16.03 4.33
N MET A 153 -15.10 15.65 5.18
CA MET A 153 -16.52 15.76 4.82
C MET A 153 -16.97 17.19 4.63
N ALA A 154 -16.56 18.09 5.55
CA ALA A 154 -16.88 19.52 5.44
C ALA A 154 -16.31 20.15 4.16
N VAL A 155 -15.08 19.77 3.78
CA VAL A 155 -14.45 20.26 2.54
C VAL A 155 -15.16 19.70 1.31
N ILE A 156 -15.48 18.39 1.28
CA ILE A 156 -16.19 17.77 0.15
C ILE A 156 -17.60 18.37 -0.01
N GLU A 157 -18.35 18.56 1.07
CA GLU A 157 -19.68 19.17 1.03
C GLU A 157 -19.63 20.60 0.50
N ALA A 158 -18.68 21.41 0.96
CA ALA A 158 -18.48 22.76 0.47
C ALA A 158 -18.15 22.80 -1.03
N LEU A 159 -17.29 21.90 -1.49
CA LEU A 159 -16.91 21.78 -2.91
C LEU A 159 -18.07 21.26 -3.77
N ALA A 160 -18.86 20.31 -3.27
CA ALA A 160 -19.99 19.75 -4.01
C ALA A 160 -21.15 20.75 -4.18
N GLN A 161 -21.27 21.72 -3.26
CA GLN A 161 -22.26 22.80 -3.34
C GLN A 161 -21.79 23.97 -4.21
N ASP A 162 -20.51 24.03 -4.53
CA ASP A 162 -19.94 25.09 -5.36
C ASP A 162 -20.09 24.76 -6.85
N GLY A 163 -21.01 25.43 -7.52
CA GLY A 163 -21.32 25.19 -8.94
C GLY A 163 -20.16 25.44 -9.92
N ARG A 164 -19.02 25.94 -9.45
CA ARG A 164 -17.79 26.14 -10.25
C ARG A 164 -16.92 24.89 -10.33
N VAL A 165 -17.14 23.91 -9.45
CA VAL A 165 -16.40 22.62 -9.47
C VAL A 165 -17.00 21.71 -10.53
N ARG A 166 -16.18 21.30 -11.51
CA ARG A 166 -16.58 20.40 -12.59
C ARG A 166 -16.33 18.93 -12.27
N ASP A 167 -15.27 18.67 -11.50
CA ASP A 167 -14.85 17.32 -11.13
C ASP A 167 -14.11 17.36 -9.79
N LEU A 168 -14.19 16.28 -9.01
CA LEU A 168 -13.56 16.13 -7.70
C LEU A 168 -13.03 14.71 -7.52
N THR A 169 -11.74 14.60 -7.16
CA THR A 169 -11.07 13.32 -6.84
C THR A 169 -10.39 13.43 -5.46
N VAL A 170 -10.44 12.34 -4.65
CA VAL A 170 -9.91 12.27 -3.27
C VAL A 170 -8.92 11.14 -3.11
#